data_b0d142a4826078b0d75c3ee557a80595
#
_entry.id   b0d142a4826078b0d75c3ee557a80595
#
_cell.length_a   1.000
_cell.length_b   1.000
_cell.length_c   1.000
_cell.angle_alpha   90.00
_cell.angle_beta   90.00
_cell.angle_gamma   90.00
#
_symmetry.space_group_name_H-M   'P 1'
#
loop_
_entity.id
_entity.type
_entity.pdbx_description
1 polymer ?
#
loop_
_entity_poly.entity_id
_entity_poly.type
_entity_poly.pdbx_seq_one_letter_code
_entity_poly.pdbx_strand_id
1 'polypeptide(L)'
;MYAQSPVNFKLQSDGTFKTVDGNDFVVIQQKGKSASELYNEVLQSVTLQYNSAKDVVSKVDNSVISINGISSDCITLSGMLGVKVVFSIQYILQFQFKDEKIRVEAPVLSRLFSDKTPDIKPISGWLKVQNVFKKDKPNPKKQSTIDDFENTLNGLINRILMSKKVEEDW
;
A
#
# COMPACT_ATOMS: atom_id res chain seq x y z
N MET A 1 -5.19 -6.35 -25.93
CA MET A 1 -4.45 -6.14 -24.66
C MET A 1 -5.40 -5.45 -23.70
N TYR A 2 -6.01 -6.16 -22.77
CA TYR A 2 -6.81 -5.51 -21.73
C TYR A 2 -5.84 -4.87 -20.74
N ALA A 3 -5.80 -3.54 -20.72
CA ALA A 3 -5.09 -2.81 -19.69
C ALA A 3 -5.75 -3.15 -18.34
N GLN A 4 -4.97 -3.73 -17.44
CA GLN A 4 -5.41 -4.01 -16.09
C GLN A 4 -5.74 -2.70 -15.38
N SER A 5 -6.95 -2.59 -14.82
CA SER A 5 -7.29 -1.43 -13.99
C SER A 5 -6.36 -1.37 -12.77
N PRO A 6 -5.84 -0.19 -12.41
CA PRO A 6 -5.00 -0.05 -11.24
C PRO A 6 -5.75 -0.44 -9.97
N VAL A 7 -5.04 -1.04 -9.02
CA VAL A 7 -5.55 -1.32 -7.68
C VAL A 7 -5.80 -0.01 -6.95
N ASN A 8 -6.95 0.12 -6.32
CA ASN A 8 -7.36 1.34 -5.62
C ASN A 8 -8.05 1.01 -4.30
N PHE A 9 -7.29 1.07 -3.22
CA PHE A 9 -7.82 0.97 -1.86
C PHE A 9 -8.04 2.36 -1.28
N LYS A 10 -9.09 2.50 -0.48
CA LYS A 10 -9.51 3.73 0.18
C LYS A 10 -9.29 3.63 1.69
N LEU A 11 -8.69 4.67 2.28
CA LEU A 11 -8.52 4.79 3.72
C LEU A 11 -9.89 4.95 4.41
N GLN A 12 -10.11 4.18 5.46
CA GLN A 12 -11.29 4.24 6.29
C GLN A 12 -11.02 5.04 7.58
N SER A 13 -12.08 5.48 8.25
CA SER A 13 -11.98 6.26 9.50
C SER A 13 -11.34 5.48 10.66
N ASP A 14 -11.36 4.17 10.60
CA ASP A 14 -10.73 3.28 11.58
C ASP A 14 -9.24 3.00 11.29
N GLY A 15 -8.68 3.58 10.23
CA GLY A 15 -7.29 3.40 9.81
C GLY A 15 -7.04 2.17 8.94
N THR A 16 -8.08 1.41 8.59
CA THR A 16 -8.00 0.31 7.64
C THR A 16 -8.17 0.79 6.20
N PHE A 17 -7.89 -0.10 5.24
CA PHE A 17 -8.12 0.15 3.82
C PHE A 17 -9.15 -0.84 3.27
N LYS A 18 -9.98 -0.36 2.36
CA LYS A 18 -10.95 -1.19 1.63
C LYS A 18 -11.06 -0.72 0.19
N THR A 19 -11.49 -1.61 -0.69
CA THR A 19 -11.89 -1.20 -2.06
C THR A 19 -13.11 -0.28 -2.00
N VAL A 20 -13.43 0.39 -3.10
CA VAL A 20 -14.65 1.22 -3.22
C VAL A 20 -15.91 0.40 -2.89
N ASP A 21 -15.92 -0.89 -3.23
CA ASP A 21 -17.03 -1.81 -2.93
C ASP A 21 -17.00 -2.39 -1.50
N GLY A 22 -16.05 -1.96 -0.67
CA GLY A 22 -15.94 -2.38 0.73
C GLY A 22 -15.24 -3.72 0.97
N ASN A 23 -14.50 -4.25 -0.01
CA ASN A 23 -13.75 -5.50 0.13
C ASN A 23 -12.35 -5.26 0.71
N ASP A 24 -11.82 -6.28 1.40
CA ASP A 24 -10.48 -6.27 2.01
C ASP A 24 -9.40 -6.75 1.03
N PHE A 25 -9.74 -7.08 -0.19
CA PHE A 25 -8.81 -7.55 -1.21
C PHE A 25 -9.33 -7.30 -2.63
N VAL A 26 -8.43 -7.38 -3.59
CA VAL A 26 -8.76 -7.48 -5.03
C VAL A 26 -8.14 -8.73 -5.63
N VAL A 27 -8.78 -9.28 -6.65
CA VAL A 27 -8.24 -10.40 -7.44
C VAL A 27 -7.96 -9.91 -8.86
N ILE A 28 -6.73 -10.12 -9.29
CA ILE A 28 -6.24 -9.75 -10.61
C ILE A 28 -6.15 -11.02 -11.46
N GLN A 29 -6.81 -11.01 -12.61
CA GLN A 29 -6.75 -12.12 -13.57
C GLN A 29 -5.53 -11.97 -14.47
N GLN A 30 -4.77 -13.06 -14.62
CA GLN A 30 -3.54 -13.15 -15.43
C GLN A 30 -3.55 -14.44 -16.27
N LYS A 31 -4.44 -14.48 -17.24
CA LYS A 31 -4.65 -15.67 -18.08
C LYS A 31 -3.35 -16.24 -18.65
N GLY A 32 -3.23 -17.56 -18.61
CA GLY A 32 -2.12 -18.30 -19.19
C GLY A 32 -0.86 -18.35 -18.34
N LYS A 33 -0.88 -17.78 -17.10
CA LYS A 33 0.28 -17.80 -16.20
C LYS A 33 0.03 -18.73 -15.01
N SER A 34 1.01 -19.53 -14.67
CA SER A 34 1.00 -20.36 -13.46
C SER A 34 1.22 -19.51 -12.20
N ALA A 35 0.85 -20.04 -11.03
CA ALA A 35 1.14 -19.42 -9.74
C ALA A 35 2.63 -19.13 -9.57
N SER A 36 3.51 -20.05 -10.00
CA SER A 36 4.95 -19.89 -9.91
C SER A 36 5.48 -18.76 -10.78
N GLU A 37 4.98 -18.60 -12.01
CA GLU A 37 5.36 -17.49 -12.90
C GLU A 37 4.93 -16.15 -12.29
N LEU A 38 3.70 -16.04 -11.82
CA LEU A 38 3.18 -14.83 -11.19
C LEU A 38 3.94 -14.46 -9.92
N TYR A 39 4.26 -15.46 -9.08
CA TYR A 39 5.06 -15.30 -7.88
C TYR A 39 6.46 -14.76 -8.22
N ASN A 40 7.14 -15.34 -9.18
CA ASN A 40 8.48 -14.92 -9.58
C ASN A 40 8.50 -13.51 -10.19
N GLU A 41 7.51 -13.17 -11.00
CA GLU A 41 7.37 -11.81 -11.56
C GLU A 41 7.20 -10.75 -10.45
N VAL A 42 6.34 -11.00 -9.48
CA VAL A 42 6.13 -10.09 -8.35
C VAL A 42 7.37 -10.04 -7.46
N LEU A 43 7.99 -11.17 -7.17
CA LEU A 43 9.22 -11.21 -6.37
C LEU A 43 10.35 -10.43 -7.02
N GLN A 44 10.53 -10.57 -8.33
CA GLN A 44 11.52 -9.79 -9.09
C GLN A 44 11.23 -8.29 -9.01
N SER A 45 9.97 -7.89 -9.20
CA SER A 45 9.54 -6.51 -9.08
C SER A 45 9.84 -5.92 -7.70
N VAL A 46 9.52 -6.66 -6.64
CA VAL A 46 9.81 -6.26 -5.26
C VAL A 46 11.32 -6.10 -5.05
N THR A 47 12.11 -7.04 -5.54
CA THR A 47 13.58 -6.98 -5.41
C THR A 47 14.17 -5.75 -6.08
N LEU A 48 13.60 -5.31 -7.19
CA LEU A 48 14.04 -4.09 -7.89
C LEU A 48 13.64 -2.79 -7.16
N GLN A 49 12.55 -2.81 -6.40
CA GLN A 49 12.03 -1.62 -5.74
C GLN A 49 12.58 -1.38 -4.32
N TYR A 50 13.08 -2.42 -3.67
CA TYR A 50 13.60 -2.34 -2.30
C TYR A 50 15.09 -2.63 -2.27
N ASN A 51 15.88 -1.68 -1.79
CA ASN A 51 17.35 -1.80 -1.69
C ASN A 51 17.81 -2.98 -0.84
N SER A 52 16.98 -3.42 0.10
CA SER A 52 17.24 -4.55 0.99
C SER A 52 16.01 -5.45 1.07
N ALA A 53 15.67 -6.08 -0.05
CA ALA A 53 14.48 -6.94 -0.14
C ALA A 53 14.50 -8.08 0.91
N LYS A 54 15.67 -8.57 1.30
CA LYS A 54 15.81 -9.61 2.33
C LYS A 54 15.26 -9.19 3.70
N ASP A 55 15.34 -7.90 4.03
CA ASP A 55 14.96 -7.38 5.35
C ASP A 55 13.46 -7.04 5.42
N VAL A 56 12.82 -6.86 4.28
CA VAL A 56 11.42 -6.42 4.20
C VAL A 56 10.46 -7.49 3.70
N VAL A 57 10.97 -8.58 3.10
CA VAL A 57 10.15 -9.60 2.45
C VAL A 57 10.11 -10.89 3.27
N SER A 58 8.89 -11.32 3.62
CA SER A 58 8.59 -12.69 4.08
C SER A 58 7.84 -13.41 2.97
N LYS A 59 8.15 -14.68 2.73
CA LYS A 59 7.58 -15.42 1.61
C LYS A 59 7.31 -16.88 1.94
N VAL A 60 6.27 -17.41 1.30
CA VAL A 60 6.02 -18.85 1.15
C VAL A 60 6.10 -19.15 -0.35
N ASP A 61 7.03 -19.99 -0.74
CA ASP A 61 7.34 -20.24 -2.14
C ASP A 61 6.11 -20.57 -2.97
N ASN A 62 6.00 -19.88 -4.12
CA ASN A 62 4.89 -19.97 -5.08
C ASN A 62 3.49 -19.63 -4.54
N SER A 63 3.37 -19.16 -3.29
CA SER A 63 2.07 -18.96 -2.66
C SER A 63 1.85 -17.54 -2.14
N VAL A 64 2.79 -16.99 -1.39
CA VAL A 64 2.61 -15.71 -0.68
C VAL A 64 3.90 -14.89 -0.69
N ILE A 65 3.75 -13.60 -0.93
CA ILE A 65 4.78 -12.59 -0.67
C ILE A 65 4.17 -11.56 0.28
N SER A 66 4.82 -11.31 1.41
CA SER A 66 4.46 -10.26 2.36
C SER A 66 5.63 -9.29 2.51
N ILE A 67 5.34 -8.00 2.42
CA ILE A 67 6.31 -6.91 2.47
C ILE A 67 6.02 -6.07 3.71
N ASN A 68 6.98 -5.96 4.61
CA ASN A 68 6.94 -5.04 5.74
C ASN A 68 7.89 -3.87 5.44
N GLY A 69 7.33 -2.78 4.95
CA GLY A 69 8.10 -1.64 4.46
C GLY A 69 7.86 -0.36 5.25
N ILE A 70 8.76 0.60 5.04
CA ILE A 70 8.65 1.96 5.56
C ILE A 70 8.63 2.93 4.37
N SER A 71 7.73 3.90 4.40
CA SER A 71 7.73 5.04 3.49
C SER A 71 7.96 6.31 4.31
N SER A 72 9.07 6.98 4.06
CA SER A 72 9.49 8.15 4.82
C SER A 72 8.84 9.41 4.29
N ASP A 73 8.46 10.31 5.21
CA ASP A 73 7.98 11.67 4.92
C ASP A 73 6.90 11.75 3.84
N CYS A 74 5.99 10.78 3.84
CA CYS A 74 5.02 10.61 2.78
C CYS A 74 3.61 11.13 3.12
N ILE A 75 3.33 11.42 4.38
CA ILE A 75 2.03 11.91 4.84
C ILE A 75 2.19 13.34 5.34
N THR A 76 1.45 14.26 4.75
CA THR A 76 1.45 15.68 5.15
C THR A 76 0.16 16.04 5.85
N LEU A 77 0.26 16.60 7.05
CA LEU A 77 -0.85 17.19 7.78
C LEU A 77 -0.70 18.71 7.78
N SER A 78 -1.66 19.40 7.19
CA SER A 78 -1.74 20.86 7.28
C SER A 78 -2.37 21.26 8.59
N GLY A 79 -1.63 22.00 9.42
CA GLY A 79 -2.06 22.58 10.67
C GLY A 79 -2.61 24.01 10.51
N MET A 80 -2.84 24.68 11.65
CA MET A 80 -3.22 26.10 11.68
C MET A 80 -2.05 26.96 11.16
N LEU A 81 -2.38 28.09 10.55
CA LEU A 81 -1.41 29.08 10.01
C LEU A 81 -0.47 28.54 8.91
N GLY A 82 -0.90 27.53 8.16
CA GLY A 82 -0.11 26.98 7.06
C GLY A 82 1.09 26.13 7.47
N VAL A 83 1.25 25.82 8.77
CA VAL A 83 2.27 24.89 9.24
C VAL A 83 1.96 23.49 8.73
N LYS A 84 2.96 22.86 8.09
CA LYS A 84 2.86 21.46 7.62
C LYS A 84 3.71 20.57 8.53
N VAL A 85 3.13 19.46 8.94
CA VAL A 85 3.84 18.39 9.65
C VAL A 85 3.86 17.16 8.76
N VAL A 86 5.04 16.54 8.66
CA VAL A 86 5.28 15.38 7.79
C VAL A 86 5.44 14.15 8.65
N PHE A 87 4.85 13.04 8.21
CA PHE A 87 4.91 11.74 8.87
C PHE A 87 5.37 10.66 7.92
N SER A 88 5.99 9.66 8.51
CA SER A 88 6.38 8.41 7.87
C SER A 88 5.41 7.30 8.28
N ILE A 89 5.27 6.27 7.45
CA ILE A 89 4.46 5.10 7.74
C ILE A 89 5.27 3.82 7.65
N GLN A 90 4.93 2.87 8.49
CA GLN A 90 5.28 1.47 8.31
C GLN A 90 4.02 0.72 7.89
N TYR A 91 4.16 -0.15 6.91
CA TYR A 91 3.04 -0.85 6.27
C TYR A 91 3.36 -2.29 5.97
N ILE A 92 2.31 -3.08 5.80
CA ILE A 92 2.38 -4.46 5.31
C ILE A 92 1.57 -4.54 4.02
N LEU A 93 2.20 -5.04 2.95
CA LEU A 93 1.55 -5.43 1.70
C LEU A 93 1.63 -6.95 1.55
N GLN A 94 0.56 -7.57 1.08
CA GLN A 94 0.51 -9.02 0.89
C GLN A 94 -0.09 -9.39 -0.45
N PHE A 95 0.59 -10.32 -1.13
CA PHE A 95 0.20 -10.89 -2.41
C PHE A 95 0.10 -12.40 -2.27
N GLN A 96 -0.98 -12.99 -2.77
CA GLN A 96 -1.19 -14.43 -2.82
C GLN A 96 -1.35 -14.87 -4.27
N PHE A 97 -0.81 -16.03 -4.61
CA PHE A 97 -0.72 -16.52 -5.98
C PHE A 97 -1.46 -17.84 -6.15
N LYS A 98 -2.25 -17.92 -7.22
CA LYS A 98 -2.83 -19.14 -7.78
C LYS A 98 -2.67 -19.07 -9.29
N ASP A 99 -2.87 -20.21 -9.97
CA ASP A 99 -2.85 -20.22 -11.43
C ASP A 99 -3.84 -19.17 -11.97
N GLU A 100 -3.32 -18.35 -12.88
CA GLU A 100 -4.03 -17.26 -13.54
C GLU A 100 -4.56 -16.13 -12.63
N LYS A 101 -4.15 -16.07 -11.34
CA LYS A 101 -4.69 -15.09 -10.39
C LYS A 101 -3.65 -14.59 -9.39
N ILE A 102 -3.69 -13.29 -9.14
CA ILE A 102 -3.03 -12.66 -7.99
C ILE A 102 -4.11 -12.06 -7.10
N ARG A 103 -4.13 -12.46 -5.83
CA ARG A 103 -4.91 -11.78 -4.80
C ARG A 103 -4.04 -10.77 -4.09
N VAL A 104 -4.48 -9.52 -4.07
CA VAL A 104 -3.82 -8.42 -3.36
C VAL A 104 -4.66 -8.06 -2.16
N GLU A 105 -4.12 -8.24 -0.96
CA GLU A 105 -4.79 -7.84 0.28
C GLU A 105 -4.75 -6.32 0.44
N ALA A 106 -5.74 -5.77 1.10
CA ALA A 106 -5.72 -4.36 1.48
C ALA A 106 -4.48 -4.07 2.34
N PRO A 107 -3.76 -2.97 2.09
CA PRO A 107 -2.57 -2.63 2.85
C PRO A 107 -2.91 -2.42 4.33
N VAL A 108 -2.00 -2.83 5.21
CA VAL A 108 -2.12 -2.64 6.66
C VAL A 108 -1.14 -1.57 7.10
N LEU A 109 -1.64 -0.52 7.76
CA LEU A 109 -0.81 0.46 8.45
C LEU A 109 -0.42 -0.09 9.82
N SER A 110 0.85 -0.41 10.00
CA SER A 110 1.35 -0.93 11.28
C SER A 110 1.89 0.18 12.18
N ARG A 111 2.31 1.31 11.60
CA ARG A 111 2.87 2.42 12.38
C ARG A 111 2.75 3.75 11.62
N LEU A 112 2.48 4.81 12.36
CA LEU A 112 2.58 6.20 11.91
C LEU A 112 3.55 6.92 12.86
N PHE A 113 4.52 7.67 12.35
CA PHE A 113 5.54 8.30 13.16
C PHE A 113 6.17 9.53 12.46
N SER A 114 6.84 10.34 13.26
CA SER A 114 7.68 11.46 12.79
C SER A 114 8.90 11.58 13.71
N ASP A 115 9.86 12.43 13.36
CA ASP A 115 11.04 12.72 14.21
C ASP A 115 10.65 13.18 15.62
N LYS A 116 9.52 13.89 15.73
CA LYS A 116 9.02 14.41 17.02
C LYS A 116 8.11 13.44 17.74
N THR A 117 7.49 12.49 17.03
CA THR A 117 6.52 11.55 17.59
C THR A 117 6.82 10.15 17.02
N PRO A 118 7.62 9.36 17.74
CA PRO A 118 8.19 8.12 17.19
C PRO A 118 7.17 6.98 17.03
N ASP A 119 6.02 7.06 17.68
CA ASP A 119 4.97 6.04 17.57
C ASP A 119 3.60 6.62 17.89
N ILE A 120 2.74 6.69 16.89
CA ILE A 120 1.38 7.17 17.01
C ILE A 120 0.44 5.98 16.98
N LYS A 121 -0.17 5.68 18.11
CA LYS A 121 -1.14 4.59 18.29
C LYS A 121 -2.30 5.02 19.20
N PRO A 122 -3.50 4.57 18.88
CA PRO A 122 -3.93 3.94 17.62
C PRO A 122 -4.00 4.97 16.47
N ILE A 123 -3.77 4.54 15.24
CA ILE A 123 -3.85 5.40 14.05
C ILE A 123 -5.26 5.96 13.90
N SER A 124 -6.30 5.17 14.17
CA SER A 124 -7.70 5.62 14.19
C SER A 124 -7.94 6.79 15.13
N GLY A 125 -7.32 6.76 16.30
CA GLY A 125 -7.38 7.86 17.27
C GLY A 125 -6.74 9.14 16.73
N TRP A 126 -5.59 9.03 16.06
CA TRP A 126 -4.94 10.16 15.41
C TRP A 126 -5.79 10.74 14.29
N LEU A 127 -6.35 9.89 13.41
CA LEU A 127 -7.26 10.34 12.36
C LEU A 127 -8.44 11.13 12.90
N LYS A 128 -9.01 10.69 14.02
CA LYS A 128 -10.10 11.36 14.71
C LYS A 128 -9.68 12.70 15.30
N VAL A 129 -8.58 12.73 16.08
CA VAL A 129 -8.06 13.95 16.71
C VAL A 129 -7.68 15.02 15.67
N GLN A 130 -7.10 14.60 14.55
CA GLN A 130 -6.74 15.52 13.46
C GLN A 130 -7.93 15.88 12.56
N ASN A 131 -9.14 15.40 12.85
CA ASN A 131 -10.35 15.63 12.05
C ASN A 131 -10.17 15.23 10.58
N VAL A 132 -9.42 14.17 10.30
CA VAL A 132 -9.24 13.64 8.93
C VAL A 132 -10.56 13.10 8.40
N PHE A 133 -11.37 12.51 9.29
CA PHE A 133 -12.74 12.09 9.02
C PHE A 133 -13.71 12.82 9.94
N LYS A 134 -14.92 13.10 9.45
CA LYS A 134 -16.06 13.62 10.20
C LYS A 134 -17.25 12.71 10.04
N LYS A 135 -17.74 12.12 11.13
CA LYS A 135 -18.85 11.13 11.11
C LYS A 135 -18.58 10.03 10.05
N ASP A 136 -17.39 9.45 10.09
CA ASP A 136 -16.90 8.40 9.19
C ASP A 136 -16.81 8.77 7.69
N LYS A 137 -16.96 10.05 7.36
CA LYS A 137 -16.78 10.57 6.00
C LYS A 137 -15.50 11.39 5.89
N PRO A 138 -14.80 11.35 4.76
CA PRO A 138 -13.64 12.20 4.52
C PRO A 138 -13.95 13.67 4.77
N ASN A 139 -13.09 14.35 5.54
CA ASN A 139 -13.18 15.78 5.71
C ASN A 139 -12.53 16.48 4.51
N PRO A 140 -13.29 17.27 3.71
CA PRO A 140 -12.74 17.94 2.53
C PRO A 140 -11.51 18.80 2.82
N LYS A 141 -11.41 19.39 4.02
CA LYS A 141 -10.27 20.21 4.45
C LYS A 141 -9.00 19.39 4.72
N LYS A 142 -9.13 18.09 4.84
CA LYS A 142 -8.04 17.13 5.10
C LYS A 142 -7.88 16.10 3.97
N GLN A 143 -8.51 16.35 2.83
CA GLN A 143 -8.47 15.43 1.69
C GLN A 143 -7.05 15.14 1.22
N SER A 144 -6.16 16.14 1.22
CA SER A 144 -4.75 15.95 0.84
C SER A 144 -4.02 14.95 1.74
N THR A 145 -4.34 14.91 3.03
CA THR A 145 -3.78 13.90 3.96
C THR A 145 -4.27 12.51 3.62
N ILE A 146 -5.56 12.34 3.32
CA ILE A 146 -6.14 11.07 2.87
C ILE A 146 -5.47 10.63 1.56
N ASP A 147 -5.35 11.54 0.61
CA ASP A 147 -4.72 11.28 -0.69
C ASP A 147 -3.26 10.83 -0.53
N ASP A 148 -2.52 11.40 0.41
CA ASP A 148 -1.14 11.00 0.70
C ASP A 148 -1.07 9.52 1.14
N PHE A 149 -1.93 9.07 2.05
CA PHE A 149 -2.01 7.66 2.45
C PHE A 149 -2.36 6.75 1.27
N GLU A 150 -3.43 7.11 0.54
CA GLU A 150 -3.93 6.30 -0.56
C GLU A 150 -2.94 6.26 -1.72
N ASN A 151 -2.38 7.40 -2.13
CA ASN A 151 -1.42 7.47 -3.23
C ASN A 151 -0.11 6.75 -2.90
N THR A 152 0.36 6.84 -1.67
CA THR A 152 1.58 6.15 -1.24
C THR A 152 1.40 4.63 -1.34
N LEU A 153 0.35 4.08 -0.76
CA LEU A 153 0.17 2.63 -0.69
C LEU A 153 -0.32 2.03 -2.01
N ASN A 154 -1.30 2.65 -2.66
CA ASN A 154 -1.74 2.22 -3.99
C ASN A 154 -0.63 2.37 -5.02
N GLY A 155 0.17 3.43 -4.93
CA GLY A 155 1.32 3.65 -5.80
C GLY A 155 2.36 2.54 -5.67
N LEU A 156 2.68 2.10 -4.44
CA LEU A 156 3.59 0.98 -4.18
C LEU A 156 3.05 -0.32 -4.78
N ILE A 157 1.80 -0.65 -4.50
CA ILE A 157 1.14 -1.87 -5.01
C ILE A 157 1.16 -1.88 -6.54
N ASN A 158 0.73 -0.80 -7.17
CA ASN A 158 0.64 -0.73 -8.62
C ASN A 158 2.01 -0.76 -9.30
N ARG A 159 3.05 -0.16 -8.72
CA ARG A 159 4.42 -0.29 -9.24
C ARG A 159 4.93 -1.73 -9.18
N ILE A 160 4.63 -2.45 -8.09
CA ILE A 160 4.99 -3.86 -7.95
C ILE A 160 4.30 -4.71 -9.03
N LEU A 161 3.01 -4.48 -9.28
CA LEU A 161 2.21 -5.25 -10.24
C LEU A 161 2.50 -4.89 -11.71
N MET A 162 2.92 -3.65 -11.98
CA MET A 162 3.10 -3.10 -13.34
C MET A 162 4.56 -3.07 -13.78
N SER A 163 5.53 -3.49 -12.94
CA SER A 163 6.92 -3.50 -13.38
C SER A 163 7.06 -4.48 -14.54
N LYS A 164 7.36 -3.93 -15.70
CA LYS A 164 7.66 -4.73 -16.90
C LYS A 164 8.85 -5.61 -16.60
N LYS A 165 8.80 -6.88 -17.06
CA LYS A 165 10.03 -7.66 -17.24
C LYS A 165 11.05 -6.73 -17.90
N VAL A 166 12.21 -6.57 -17.29
CA VAL A 166 13.38 -6.16 -18.05
C VAL A 166 13.58 -7.32 -19.03
N GLU A 167 13.18 -7.15 -20.27
CA GLU A 167 13.60 -8.07 -21.33
C GLU A 167 15.12 -7.98 -21.32
N GLU A 168 15.76 -9.07 -20.95
CA GLU A 168 17.19 -9.26 -21.12
C GLU A 168 17.45 -9.36 -22.62
N ASP A 169 17.51 -8.22 -23.29
CA ASP A 169 18.09 -8.10 -24.61
C ASP A 169 19.61 -8.08 -24.44
N TRP A 170 20.17 -9.29 -24.48
CA TRP A 170 21.62 -9.51 -24.56
C TRP A 170 22.05 -9.63 -26.01
#